data_c189fb6f5b69671bbe2424d6780112f5
#
_entry.id   c189fb6f5b69671bbe2424d6780112f5
#
_cell.length_a   1.000
_cell.length_b   1.000
_cell.length_c   1.000
_cell.angle_alpha   90.00
_cell.angle_beta   90.00
_cell.angle_gamma   90.00
#
_symmetry.space_group_name_H-M   'P 1'
#
loop_
_entity.id
_entity.type
_entity.pdbx_description
1 polymer ?
#
loop_
_entity_poly.entity_id
_entity_poly.type
_entity_poly.pdbx_seq_one_letter_code
_entity_poly.pdbx_strand_id
1 'polypeptide(L)'
;MILVRSLLTGLVLGASAVAATAAHAADRCLSPNEQKAKTAAHAVVPLSRAMQSVKQHGEIIHALLCERGGRLVYVLTVLGRNGKVGQASVDAANGSVVSLQGQDEKLGIVRNSGE
;
A
#
# COMPACT_ATOMS: atom_id res chain seq x y z
N MET A 1 -65.22 37.98 -4.16
CA MET A 1 -64.63 36.79 -3.55
C MET A 1 -63.31 36.52 -4.17
N ILE A 2 -62.33 36.81 -3.44
CA ILE A 2 -60.96 36.59 -3.94
C ILE A 2 -60.47 35.31 -3.34
N LEU A 3 -60.34 34.32 -4.15
CA LEU A 3 -59.70 33.09 -3.74
C LEU A 3 -58.21 33.28 -3.84
N VAL A 4 -57.60 33.51 -2.73
CA VAL A 4 -56.15 33.50 -2.63
C VAL A 4 -55.74 32.03 -2.64
N ARG A 5 -55.33 31.58 -3.75
CA ARG A 5 -54.66 30.29 -3.82
C ARG A 5 -53.21 30.50 -3.50
N SER A 6 -52.92 30.21 -2.29
CA SER A 6 -51.51 30.08 -1.88
C SER A 6 -50.93 28.86 -2.55
N LEU A 7 -50.22 29.09 -3.60
CA LEU A 7 -49.37 28.08 -4.16
C LEU A 7 -48.16 27.95 -3.25
N LEU A 8 -48.24 27.03 -2.35
CA LEU A 8 -47.08 26.56 -1.61
C LEU A 8 -46.22 25.78 -2.59
N THR A 9 -45.34 26.49 -3.23
CA THR A 9 -44.26 25.84 -3.95
C THR A 9 -43.32 25.25 -2.92
N GLY A 10 -43.51 24.00 -2.65
CA GLY A 10 -42.55 23.27 -1.82
C GLY A 10 -41.22 23.22 -2.55
N LEU A 11 -40.30 24.01 -2.09
CA LEU A 11 -38.93 23.93 -2.51
C LEU A 11 -38.34 22.65 -1.89
N VAL A 12 -38.32 21.59 -2.65
CA VAL A 12 -37.60 20.41 -2.25
C VAL A 12 -36.14 20.71 -2.47
N LEU A 13 -35.50 21.16 -1.44
CA LEU A 13 -34.05 21.19 -1.36
C LEU A 13 -33.60 19.73 -1.31
N GLY A 14 -33.29 19.20 -2.45
CA GLY A 14 -32.57 17.96 -2.53
C GLY A 14 -31.20 18.20 -1.90
N ALA A 15 -31.03 17.73 -0.69
CA ALA A 15 -29.72 17.62 -0.12
C ALA A 15 -28.97 16.57 -0.93
N SER A 16 -28.17 17.03 -1.88
CA SER A 16 -27.19 16.17 -2.50
C SER A 16 -26.16 15.86 -1.45
N ALA A 17 -26.34 14.74 -0.79
CA ALA A 17 -25.30 14.19 0.02
C ALA A 17 -24.16 13.85 -0.93
N VAL A 18 -23.22 14.75 -1.04
CA VAL A 18 -21.95 14.43 -1.65
C VAL A 18 -21.32 13.41 -0.74
N ALA A 19 -21.48 12.16 -1.05
CA ALA A 19 -20.67 11.15 -0.41
C ALA A 19 -19.24 11.48 -0.77
N ALA A 20 -18.54 12.08 0.18
CA ALA A 20 -17.11 12.17 0.10
C ALA A 20 -16.60 10.74 0.11
N THR A 21 -16.38 10.18 -1.04
CA THR A 21 -15.57 9.00 -1.15
C THR A 21 -14.21 9.41 -0.61
N ALA A 22 -13.93 9.00 0.61
CA ALA A 22 -12.59 9.05 1.10
C ALA A 22 -11.74 8.36 0.04
N ALA A 23 -10.95 9.15 -0.65
CA ALA A 23 -9.95 8.59 -1.53
C ALA A 23 -9.00 7.85 -0.63
N HIS A 24 -9.28 6.61 -0.37
CA HIS A 24 -8.27 5.71 0.12
C HIS A 24 -7.19 5.75 -0.94
N ALA A 25 -5.98 6.17 -0.56
CA ALA A 25 -4.85 5.92 -1.41
C ALA A 25 -4.92 4.43 -1.72
N ALA A 26 -5.45 4.12 -2.90
CA ALA A 26 -5.61 2.75 -3.31
C ALA A 26 -4.22 2.13 -3.28
N ASP A 27 -4.08 1.02 -2.59
CA ASP A 27 -2.85 0.26 -2.59
C ASP A 27 -2.51 -0.04 -4.04
N ARG A 28 -1.42 0.52 -4.49
CA ARG A 28 -0.98 0.34 -5.87
C ARG A 28 0.53 0.30 -5.92
N CYS A 29 1.05 -0.38 -6.92
CA CYS A 29 2.48 -0.39 -7.16
C CYS A 29 2.86 0.61 -8.24
N LEU A 30 3.99 1.25 -8.05
CA LEU A 30 4.47 2.28 -8.95
C LEU A 30 5.04 1.68 -10.22
N SER A 31 4.92 2.41 -11.32
CA SER A 31 5.59 2.06 -12.55
C SER A 31 7.11 2.23 -12.39
N PRO A 32 7.93 1.63 -13.26
CA PRO A 32 9.37 1.81 -13.20
C PRO A 32 9.79 3.29 -13.26
N ASN A 33 9.11 4.10 -14.04
CA ASN A 33 9.42 5.52 -14.12
C ASN A 33 9.08 6.27 -12.84
N GLU A 34 7.94 5.96 -12.24
CA GLU A 34 7.55 6.52 -10.95
C GLU A 34 8.55 6.11 -9.85
N GLN A 35 8.97 4.86 -9.87
CA GLN A 35 9.96 4.36 -8.92
C GLN A 35 11.28 5.10 -9.06
N LYS A 36 11.76 5.30 -10.28
CA LYS A 36 12.98 6.07 -10.53
C LYS A 36 12.87 7.50 -10.03
N ALA A 37 11.72 8.12 -10.23
CA ALA A 37 11.48 9.49 -9.77
C ALA A 37 11.54 9.58 -8.24
N LYS A 38 10.97 8.62 -7.55
CA LYS A 38 11.02 8.59 -6.07
C LYS A 38 12.44 8.37 -5.56
N THR A 39 13.19 7.50 -6.21
CA THR A 39 14.59 7.25 -5.86
C THR A 39 15.44 8.48 -6.10
N ALA A 40 15.26 9.15 -7.24
CA ALA A 40 16.00 10.36 -7.58
C ALA A 40 15.69 11.52 -6.63
N ALA A 41 14.47 11.58 -6.14
CA ALA A 41 14.05 12.60 -5.17
C ALA A 41 14.46 12.25 -3.73
N HIS A 42 15.14 11.16 -3.52
CA HIS A 42 15.51 10.65 -2.19
C HIS A 42 14.30 10.44 -1.26
N ALA A 43 13.14 10.21 -1.85
CA ALA A 43 11.92 9.93 -1.09
C ALA A 43 11.92 8.51 -0.53
N VAL A 44 12.76 7.65 -1.08
CA VAL A 44 12.89 6.26 -0.68
C VAL A 44 14.36 5.86 -0.60
N VAL A 45 14.65 4.88 0.22
CA VAL A 45 15.99 4.28 0.24
C VAL A 45 16.21 3.48 -1.05
N PRO A 46 17.46 3.28 -1.49
CA PRO A 46 17.72 2.45 -2.65
C PRO A 46 17.19 1.03 -2.46
N LEU A 47 16.73 0.43 -3.52
CA LEU A 47 16.21 -0.94 -3.49
C LEU A 47 17.24 -1.92 -2.91
N SER A 48 18.52 -1.72 -3.24
CA SER A 48 19.60 -2.57 -2.71
C SER A 48 19.61 -2.60 -1.19
N ARG A 49 19.34 -1.48 -0.56
CA ARG A 49 19.28 -1.41 0.90
C ARG A 49 18.07 -2.17 1.46
N ALA A 50 16.91 -2.02 0.81
CA ALA A 50 15.73 -2.77 1.19
C ALA A 50 15.95 -4.28 1.03
N MET A 51 16.62 -4.69 -0.03
CA MET A 51 16.94 -6.09 -0.28
C MET A 51 17.85 -6.68 0.79
N GLN A 52 18.81 -5.91 1.27
CA GLN A 52 19.72 -6.37 2.32
C GLN A 52 18.99 -6.78 3.60
N SER A 53 17.91 -6.10 3.91
CA SER A 53 17.11 -6.39 5.10
C SER A 53 16.42 -7.76 5.04
N VAL A 54 16.26 -8.30 3.84
CA VAL A 54 15.49 -9.53 3.61
C VAL A 54 16.36 -10.68 3.11
N LYS A 55 17.56 -10.38 2.68
CA LYS A 55 18.47 -11.31 2.03
C LYS A 55 18.72 -12.61 2.79
N GLN A 56 18.72 -12.54 4.12
CA GLN A 56 18.92 -13.71 4.96
C GLN A 56 17.78 -14.72 4.88
N HIS A 57 16.61 -14.31 4.40
CA HIS A 57 15.43 -15.16 4.34
C HIS A 57 15.32 -15.95 3.04
N GLY A 58 16.09 -15.60 2.04
CA GLY A 58 16.09 -16.30 0.76
C GLY A 58 16.52 -15.40 -0.39
N GLU A 59 16.29 -15.87 -1.59
CA GLU A 59 16.62 -15.14 -2.80
C GLU A 59 15.46 -14.23 -3.20
N ILE A 60 15.76 -12.97 -3.48
CA ILE A 60 14.75 -12.02 -3.91
C ILE A 60 14.61 -12.15 -5.42
N ILE A 61 13.43 -12.58 -5.86
CA ILE A 61 13.17 -12.86 -7.27
C ILE A 61 12.29 -11.80 -7.92
N HIS A 62 11.69 -10.91 -7.15
CA HIS A 62 10.88 -9.82 -7.68
C HIS A 62 10.79 -8.70 -6.66
N ALA A 63 10.74 -7.48 -7.13
CA ALA A 63 10.67 -6.32 -6.27
C ALA A 63 9.80 -5.24 -6.90
N LEU A 64 8.90 -4.68 -6.11
CA LEU A 64 8.04 -3.57 -6.51
C LEU A 64 8.07 -2.50 -5.43
N LEU A 65 7.97 -1.25 -5.85
CA LEU A 65 7.71 -0.15 -4.93
C LEU A 65 6.23 0.16 -4.98
N CYS A 66 5.55 0.07 -3.86
CA CYS A 66 4.11 0.21 -3.80
C CYS A 66 3.69 1.23 -2.76
N GLU A 67 2.55 1.84 -2.99
CA GLU A 67 1.89 2.68 -2.00
C GLU A 67 0.91 1.83 -1.21
N ARG A 68 1.03 1.87 0.10
CA ARG A 68 0.12 1.19 1.00
C ARG A 68 -0.20 2.09 2.19
N GLY A 69 -1.47 2.37 2.37
CA GLY A 69 -1.92 3.22 3.45
C GLY A 69 -1.24 4.59 3.48
N GLY A 70 -0.98 5.18 2.32
CA GLY A 70 -0.30 6.46 2.21
C GLY A 70 1.22 6.41 2.41
N ARG A 71 1.79 5.22 2.52
CA ARG A 71 3.22 5.01 2.73
C ARG A 71 3.83 4.25 1.56
N LEU A 72 5.08 4.52 1.27
CA LEU A 72 5.81 3.78 0.27
C LEU A 72 6.50 2.59 0.91
N VAL A 73 6.28 1.42 0.36
CA VAL A 73 6.91 0.18 0.80
C VAL A 73 7.45 -0.59 -0.41
N TYR A 74 8.59 -1.23 -0.22
CA TYR A 74 9.06 -2.21 -1.17
C TYR A 74 8.39 -3.54 -0.86
N VAL A 75 7.78 -4.12 -1.88
CA VAL A 75 7.20 -5.46 -1.79
C VAL A 75 8.15 -6.39 -2.51
N LEU A 76 8.77 -7.27 -1.77
CA LEU A 76 9.79 -8.18 -2.27
C LEU A 76 9.24 -9.59 -2.28
N THR A 77 9.37 -10.26 -3.41
CA THR A 77 9.04 -11.68 -3.50
C THR A 77 10.31 -12.47 -3.21
N VAL A 78 10.25 -13.33 -2.23
CA VAL A 78 11.39 -14.07 -1.72
C VAL A 78 11.20 -15.56 -1.97
N LEU A 79 12.19 -16.17 -2.62
CA LEU A 79 12.26 -17.61 -2.76
C LEU A 79 13.03 -18.17 -1.57
N GLY A 80 12.32 -18.82 -0.67
CA GLY A 80 12.93 -19.45 0.50
C GLY A 80 13.80 -20.64 0.13
N ARG A 81 14.66 -21.01 1.05
CA ARG A 81 15.60 -22.15 0.85
C ARG A 81 14.89 -23.49 0.66
N ASN A 82 13.66 -23.57 1.11
CA ASN A 82 12.81 -24.75 0.93
C ASN A 82 12.06 -24.75 -0.41
N GLY A 83 12.31 -23.79 -1.29
CA GLY A 83 11.64 -23.66 -2.56
C GLY A 83 10.28 -23.00 -2.50
N LYS A 84 9.85 -22.52 -1.34
CA LYS A 84 8.56 -21.83 -1.20
C LYS A 84 8.73 -20.34 -1.36
N VAL A 85 7.69 -19.72 -1.89
CA VAL A 85 7.68 -18.29 -2.19
C VAL A 85 6.92 -17.54 -1.11
N GLY A 86 7.51 -16.46 -0.63
CA GLY A 86 6.87 -15.58 0.31
C GLY A 86 7.01 -14.13 -0.12
N GLN A 87 6.46 -13.23 0.68
CA GLN A 87 6.58 -11.81 0.45
C GLN A 87 7.14 -11.11 1.68
N ALA A 88 7.99 -10.12 1.43
CA ALA A 88 8.46 -9.23 2.46
C ALA A 88 8.04 -7.81 2.09
N SER A 89 7.59 -7.07 3.07
CA SER A 89 7.33 -5.64 2.93
C SER A 89 8.36 -4.87 3.72
N VAL A 90 9.03 -3.94 3.06
CA VAL A 90 10.09 -3.13 3.64
C VAL A 90 9.70 -1.67 3.54
N ASP A 91 9.77 -0.96 4.65
CA ASP A 91 9.51 0.47 4.64
C ASP A 91 10.49 1.17 3.72
N ALA A 92 10.00 1.82 2.70
CA ALA A 92 10.85 2.48 1.71
C ALA A 92 11.49 3.76 2.24
N ALA A 93 11.00 4.30 3.34
CA ALA A 93 11.59 5.49 3.94
C ALA A 93 12.90 5.19 4.67
N ASN A 94 13.02 4.03 5.27
CA ASN A 94 14.17 3.71 6.12
C ASN A 94 14.78 2.33 5.90
N GLY A 95 14.16 1.48 5.07
CA GLY A 95 14.69 0.15 4.80
C GLY A 95 14.39 -0.89 5.86
N SER A 96 13.54 -0.60 6.84
CA SER A 96 13.19 -1.56 7.87
C SER A 96 12.11 -2.53 7.41
N VAL A 97 12.21 -3.77 7.83
CA VAL A 97 11.22 -4.78 7.50
C VAL A 97 9.93 -4.51 8.25
N VAL A 98 8.84 -4.38 7.52
CA VAL A 98 7.51 -4.15 8.09
C VAL A 98 6.80 -5.48 8.32
N SER A 99 6.88 -6.37 7.36
CA SER A 99 6.26 -7.68 7.47
C SER A 99 6.98 -8.70 6.61
N LEU A 100 6.94 -9.93 7.07
CA LEU A 100 7.39 -11.09 6.32
C LEU A 100 6.24 -12.06 6.28
N GLN A 101 5.81 -12.42 5.08
CA GLN A 101 4.72 -13.37 4.89
C GLN A 101 5.19 -14.47 3.97
N GLY A 102 5.18 -15.68 4.46
CA GLY A 102 5.43 -16.84 3.65
C GLY A 102 4.21 -17.73 3.61
N GLN A 103 4.20 -18.64 2.67
CA GLN A 103 3.15 -19.64 2.63
C GLN A 103 3.31 -20.64 3.76
N ASP A 104 4.49 -20.68 4.34
CA ASP A 104 4.73 -21.40 5.57
C ASP A 104 5.80 -20.68 6.37
N GLU A 105 6.02 -21.18 7.55
CA GLU A 105 6.92 -20.58 8.51
C GLU A 105 8.39 -20.69 8.17
N LYS A 106 8.71 -21.43 7.13
CA LYS A 106 10.08 -21.75 6.78
C LYS A 106 10.84 -20.63 6.11
N LEU A 107 10.19 -19.52 5.80
CA LEU A 107 10.89 -18.31 5.42
C LEU A 107 11.58 -17.63 6.61
N GLY A 108 11.52 -18.24 7.77
CA GLY A 108 12.09 -17.63 8.97
C GLY A 108 11.28 -16.46 9.45
N ILE A 109 10.03 -16.40 9.08
CA ILE A 109 9.15 -15.38 9.56
C ILE A 109 8.86 -15.64 11.00
N VAL A 110 9.39 -14.79 11.81
CA VAL A 110 8.90 -14.74 13.15
C VAL A 110 7.47 -14.27 13.03
N ARG A 111 6.57 -15.10 13.36
CA ARG A 111 5.22 -14.65 13.48
C ARG A 111 5.15 -13.63 14.52
N ASN A 112 5.05 -12.49 14.02
CA ASN A 112 4.71 -11.38 14.81
C ASN A 112 3.26 -11.31 15.06
N SER A 113 2.66 -12.36 15.03
CA SER A 113 1.30 -12.42 15.34
C SER A 113 1.15 -12.23 16.80
N GLY A 114 1.42 -11.16 17.33
CA GLY A 114 1.01 -10.97 18.69
C GLY A 114 0.61 -12.27 19.35
N GLU A 115 1.17 -13.22 18.80
CA GLU A 115 1.03 -14.56 19.32
C GLU A 115 1.54 -14.58 20.72
#